data_5ad0c553d47c4c890e3e26514b521b7c
#
_entry.id   5ad0c553d47c4c890e3e26514b521b7c
#
_cell.length_a   1.000
_cell.length_b   1.000
_cell.length_c   1.000
_cell.angle_alpha   90.00
_cell.angle_beta   90.00
_cell.angle_gamma   90.00
#
_symmetry.space_group_name_H-M   'P 1'
#
loop_
_entity.id
_entity.type
_entity.pdbx_description
1 polymer ?
#
loop_
_entity_poly.entity_id
_entity_poly.type
_entity_poly.pdbx_seq_one_letter_code
_entity_poly.pdbx_strand_id
1 'polypeptide(L)'
;MNYQAIIDKYYPEENELKKILLVHSRSVADKALALVDLHPGLQLDRQFVEEAAMLHDIGIFKCNAPSIQCFGEEPYVCHGRIGAELLRREGYPRHARVCERHTGAGLTQKEIVEQGIPLPPQDFLPETEEEKLICYADKFFSKTHLDVEKTFEQAVKSLEKFGSDGVERFTAWHHCFES
;
A
#
# COMPACT_ATOMS: atom_id res chain seq x y z
N MET A 1 5.67 -16.66 6.09
CA MET A 1 4.22 -16.87 6.24
C MET A 1 3.60 -17.31 4.92
N ASN A 2 2.38 -17.83 4.94
CA ASN A 2 1.63 -18.16 3.71
C ASN A 2 0.62 -17.04 3.42
N TYR A 3 1.05 -16.01 2.69
CA TYR A 3 0.17 -14.87 2.37
C TYR A 3 -1.00 -15.28 1.47
N GLN A 4 -0.83 -16.29 0.60
CA GLN A 4 -1.91 -16.77 -0.25
C GLN A 4 -3.06 -17.36 0.59
N ALA A 5 -2.75 -18.10 1.65
CA ALA A 5 -3.77 -18.65 2.54
C ALA A 5 -4.57 -17.54 3.23
N ILE A 6 -3.92 -16.43 3.60
CA ILE A 6 -4.61 -15.28 4.19
C ILE A 6 -5.51 -14.61 3.15
N ILE A 7 -5.01 -14.41 1.92
CA ILE A 7 -5.81 -13.84 0.84
C ILE A 7 -7.04 -14.73 0.57
N ASP A 8 -6.86 -16.04 0.45
CA ASP A 8 -7.95 -16.98 0.18
C ASP A 8 -8.99 -16.99 1.30
N LYS A 9 -8.58 -16.77 2.54
CA LYS A 9 -9.48 -16.68 3.69
C LYS A 9 -10.44 -15.48 3.59
N TYR A 10 -9.94 -14.31 3.22
CA TYR A 10 -10.74 -13.09 3.13
C TYR A 10 -11.37 -12.86 1.75
N TYR A 11 -10.85 -13.51 0.74
CA TYR A 11 -11.33 -13.47 -0.66
C TYR A 11 -11.56 -14.90 -1.14
N PRO A 12 -12.59 -15.60 -0.58
CA PRO A 12 -12.80 -17.02 -0.89
C PRO A 12 -13.35 -17.26 -2.31
N GLU A 13 -13.94 -16.24 -2.94
CA GLU A 13 -14.51 -16.36 -4.27
C GLU A 13 -13.51 -15.93 -5.36
N GLU A 14 -13.41 -16.75 -6.41
CA GLU A 14 -12.64 -16.39 -7.60
C GLU A 14 -13.46 -15.44 -8.49
N ASN A 15 -13.32 -14.14 -8.23
CA ASN A 15 -14.09 -13.08 -8.89
C ASN A 15 -13.16 -11.92 -9.34
N GLU A 16 -13.75 -10.92 -9.96
CA GLU A 16 -13.00 -9.75 -10.45
C GLU A 16 -12.29 -8.99 -9.32
N LEU A 17 -12.90 -8.86 -8.15
CA LEU A 17 -12.27 -8.19 -7.01
C LEU A 17 -10.97 -8.91 -6.60
N LYS A 18 -11.02 -10.21 -6.45
CA LYS A 18 -9.82 -11.01 -6.10
C LYS A 18 -8.74 -10.89 -7.17
N LYS A 19 -9.14 -10.90 -8.45
CA LYS A 19 -8.21 -10.70 -9.56
C LYS A 19 -7.52 -9.33 -9.48
N ILE A 20 -8.29 -8.27 -9.26
CA ILE A 20 -7.74 -6.91 -9.12
C ILE A 20 -6.73 -6.87 -7.96
N LEU A 21 -7.09 -7.41 -6.80
CA LEU A 21 -6.21 -7.47 -5.63
C LEU A 21 -4.91 -8.19 -5.96
N LEU A 22 -4.99 -9.39 -6.53
CA LEU A 22 -3.82 -10.21 -6.82
C LEU A 22 -2.91 -9.58 -7.87
N VAL A 23 -3.47 -9.07 -8.96
CA VAL A 23 -2.67 -8.44 -10.03
C VAL A 23 -1.98 -7.17 -9.54
N HIS A 24 -2.72 -6.29 -8.86
CA HIS A 24 -2.16 -5.06 -8.31
C HIS A 24 -1.07 -5.35 -7.28
N SER A 25 -1.35 -6.22 -6.31
CA SER A 25 -0.40 -6.56 -5.26
C SER A 25 0.86 -7.23 -5.81
N ARG A 26 0.71 -8.11 -6.84
CA ARG A 26 1.86 -8.73 -7.50
C ARG A 26 2.72 -7.69 -8.22
N SER A 27 2.11 -6.74 -8.90
CA SER A 27 2.85 -5.65 -9.56
C SER A 27 3.66 -4.83 -8.56
N VAL A 28 3.06 -4.49 -7.42
CA VAL A 28 3.75 -3.77 -6.34
C VAL A 28 4.90 -4.61 -5.78
N ALA A 29 4.65 -5.89 -5.51
CA ALA A 29 5.68 -6.80 -4.99
C ALA A 29 6.84 -6.95 -5.96
N ASP A 30 6.58 -7.14 -7.24
CA ASP A 30 7.63 -7.32 -8.25
C ASP A 30 8.50 -6.08 -8.38
N LYS A 31 7.91 -4.88 -8.39
CA LYS A 31 8.68 -3.63 -8.39
C LYS A 31 9.51 -3.49 -7.12
N ALA A 32 8.91 -3.72 -5.97
CA ALA A 32 9.61 -3.63 -4.69
C ALA A 32 10.78 -4.62 -4.62
N LEU A 33 10.58 -5.86 -5.04
CA LEU A 33 11.63 -6.89 -5.05
C LEU A 33 12.77 -6.53 -6.00
N ALA A 34 12.47 -5.99 -7.18
CA ALA A 34 13.50 -5.51 -8.11
C ALA A 34 14.38 -4.43 -7.46
N LEU A 35 13.76 -3.52 -6.70
CA LEU A 35 14.49 -2.48 -5.97
C LEU A 35 15.32 -3.04 -4.81
N VAL A 36 14.80 -4.06 -4.10
CA VAL A 36 15.59 -4.79 -3.07
C VAL A 36 16.86 -5.36 -3.70
N ASP A 37 16.72 -6.00 -4.85
CA ASP A 37 17.85 -6.66 -5.53
C ASP A 37 18.89 -5.64 -6.05
N LEU A 38 18.47 -4.41 -6.37
CA LEU A 38 19.35 -3.32 -6.77
C LEU A 38 20.10 -2.68 -5.59
N HIS A 39 19.64 -2.86 -4.37
CA HIS A 39 20.17 -2.19 -3.19
C HIS A 39 20.61 -3.16 -2.08
N PRO A 40 21.53 -4.11 -2.36
CA PRO A 40 21.93 -5.08 -1.35
C PRO A 40 22.54 -4.45 -0.09
N GLY A 41 23.10 -3.24 -0.22
CA GLY A 41 23.67 -2.50 0.91
C GLY A 41 22.65 -2.03 1.94
N LEU A 42 21.37 -1.95 1.58
CA LEU A 42 20.31 -1.58 2.53
C LEU A 42 19.88 -2.75 3.44
N GLN A 43 20.32 -3.97 3.14
CA GLN A 43 20.03 -5.18 3.93
C GLN A 43 18.51 -5.36 4.20
N LEU A 44 17.69 -5.12 3.17
CA LEU A 44 16.24 -5.25 3.25
C LEU A 44 15.82 -6.71 3.39
N ASP A 45 14.79 -6.95 4.21
CA ASP A 45 14.20 -8.28 4.38
C ASP A 45 13.33 -8.63 3.15
N ARG A 46 13.95 -9.30 2.18
CA ARG A 46 13.33 -9.62 0.88
C ARG A 46 12.04 -10.42 1.02
N GLN A 47 12.02 -11.40 1.91
CA GLN A 47 10.83 -12.23 2.15
C GLN A 47 9.71 -11.39 2.74
N PHE A 48 9.99 -10.58 3.73
CA PHE A 48 9.01 -9.68 4.33
C PHE A 48 8.46 -8.68 3.31
N VAL A 49 9.31 -8.12 2.44
CA VAL A 49 8.87 -7.19 1.38
C VAL A 49 7.84 -7.86 0.47
N GLU A 50 8.10 -9.10 0.03
CA GLU A 50 7.13 -9.84 -0.81
C GLU A 50 5.81 -10.07 -0.07
N GLU A 51 5.88 -10.62 1.13
CA GLU A 51 4.70 -10.91 1.94
C GLU A 51 3.86 -9.66 2.21
N ALA A 52 4.50 -8.61 2.66
CA ALA A 52 3.81 -7.37 3.02
C ALA A 52 3.24 -6.64 1.79
N ALA A 53 3.95 -6.66 0.67
CA ALA A 53 3.44 -6.09 -0.57
C ALA A 53 2.20 -6.86 -1.07
N MET A 54 2.22 -8.20 -0.98
CA MET A 54 1.05 -9.00 -1.35
C MET A 54 -0.16 -8.77 -0.46
N LEU A 55 0.04 -8.30 0.77
CA LEU A 55 -1.03 -8.12 1.76
C LEU A 55 -1.40 -6.66 2.03
N HIS A 56 -0.71 -5.69 1.43
CA HIS A 56 -0.88 -4.27 1.81
C HIS A 56 -2.32 -3.76 1.59
N ASP A 57 -3.04 -4.30 0.64
CA ASP A 57 -4.40 -3.92 0.28
C ASP A 57 -5.48 -4.92 0.73
N ILE A 58 -5.14 -5.85 1.64
CA ILE A 58 -6.06 -6.91 2.06
C ILE A 58 -7.42 -6.39 2.56
N GLY A 59 -7.49 -5.14 3.01
CA GLY A 59 -8.71 -4.55 3.58
C GLY A 59 -9.69 -3.94 2.59
N ILE A 60 -9.38 -3.90 1.28
CA ILE A 60 -10.22 -3.16 0.32
C ILE A 60 -11.66 -3.69 0.21
N PHE A 61 -11.90 -4.97 0.46
CA PHE A 61 -13.23 -5.56 0.30
C PHE A 61 -14.30 -4.95 1.23
N LYS A 62 -13.90 -4.31 2.32
CA LYS A 62 -14.82 -3.66 3.24
C LYS A 62 -15.18 -2.23 2.85
N CYS A 63 -14.57 -1.71 1.80
CA CYS A 63 -14.73 -0.32 1.38
C CYS A 63 -15.74 -0.17 0.24
N ASN A 64 -16.24 1.05 0.11
CA ASN A 64 -17.11 1.45 -0.99
C ASN A 64 -16.26 2.04 -2.12
N ALA A 65 -15.96 1.23 -3.13
CA ALA A 65 -15.23 1.62 -4.33
C ALA A 65 -15.68 0.77 -5.51
N PRO A 66 -16.87 1.06 -6.08
CA PRO A 66 -17.46 0.23 -7.14
C PRO A 66 -16.59 0.08 -8.39
N SER A 67 -15.77 1.08 -8.71
CA SER A 67 -14.87 1.06 -9.88
C SER A 67 -13.84 -0.08 -9.81
N ILE A 68 -13.58 -0.63 -8.63
CA ILE A 68 -12.69 -1.77 -8.42
C ILE A 68 -13.40 -2.95 -7.78
N GLN A 69 -14.74 -3.01 -7.93
CA GLN A 69 -15.58 -4.11 -7.44
C GLN A 69 -15.63 -4.25 -5.91
N CYS A 70 -15.42 -3.14 -5.20
CA CYS A 70 -15.58 -3.09 -3.74
C CYS A 70 -16.94 -2.51 -3.39
N PHE A 71 -17.80 -3.31 -2.77
CA PHE A 71 -19.18 -2.95 -2.42
C PHE A 71 -19.43 -2.94 -0.92
N GLY A 72 -18.39 -2.68 -0.13
CA GLY A 72 -18.52 -2.47 1.30
C GLY A 72 -19.04 -1.07 1.62
N GLU A 73 -19.05 -0.71 2.91
CA GLU A 73 -19.62 0.54 3.40
C GLU A 73 -18.57 1.57 3.82
N GLU A 74 -17.35 1.12 4.12
CA GLU A 74 -16.31 1.99 4.66
C GLU A 74 -15.72 2.93 3.58
N PRO A 75 -15.30 4.15 3.95
CA PRO A 75 -14.55 5.02 3.05
C PRO A 75 -13.28 4.32 2.56
N TYR A 76 -12.95 4.49 1.28
CA TYR A 76 -11.80 3.80 0.69
C TYR A 76 -10.49 4.13 1.41
N VAL A 77 -10.31 5.34 1.90
CA VAL A 77 -9.11 5.74 2.64
C VAL A 77 -8.88 4.91 3.91
N CYS A 78 -9.91 4.21 4.41
CA CYS A 78 -9.81 3.35 5.60
C CYS A 78 -9.26 1.94 5.30
N HIS A 79 -9.04 1.58 4.03
CA HIS A 79 -8.66 0.21 3.69
C HIS A 79 -7.33 -0.24 4.33
N GLY A 80 -6.37 0.67 4.46
CA GLY A 80 -5.09 0.37 5.10
C GLY A 80 -5.25 0.01 6.56
N ARG A 81 -6.04 0.79 7.29
CA ARG A 81 -6.35 0.53 8.71
C ARG A 81 -7.13 -0.78 8.88
N ILE A 82 -8.11 -1.03 8.03
CA ILE A 82 -8.88 -2.27 8.04
C ILE A 82 -7.95 -3.48 7.82
N GLY A 83 -7.10 -3.41 6.81
CA GLY A 83 -6.11 -4.46 6.54
C GLY A 83 -5.17 -4.69 7.71
N ALA A 84 -4.73 -3.62 8.36
CA ALA A 84 -3.87 -3.71 9.53
C ALA A 84 -4.55 -4.47 10.69
N GLU A 85 -5.82 -4.17 10.95
CA GLU A 85 -6.59 -4.88 11.98
C GLU A 85 -6.71 -6.38 11.66
N LEU A 86 -6.98 -6.73 10.41
CA LEU A 86 -7.05 -8.12 9.97
C LEU A 86 -5.71 -8.85 10.20
N LEU A 87 -4.61 -8.23 9.80
CA LEU A 87 -3.29 -8.85 9.92
C LEU A 87 -2.83 -8.97 11.38
N ARG A 88 -3.20 -8.03 12.25
CA ARG A 88 -2.96 -8.17 13.70
C ARG A 88 -3.72 -9.35 14.29
N ARG A 89 -4.97 -9.56 13.87
CA ARG A 89 -5.75 -10.74 14.29
C ARG A 89 -5.14 -12.04 13.81
N GLU A 90 -4.51 -12.03 12.63
CA GLU A 90 -3.79 -13.18 12.09
C GLU A 90 -2.41 -13.41 12.75
N GLY A 91 -1.96 -12.49 13.60
CA GLY A 91 -0.69 -12.59 14.30
C GLY A 91 0.50 -11.97 13.56
N TYR A 92 0.26 -11.04 12.64
CA TYR A 92 1.29 -10.42 11.80
C TYR A 92 1.36 -8.88 11.99
N PRO A 93 1.77 -8.40 13.17
CA PRO A 93 1.81 -6.96 13.45
C PRO A 93 2.79 -6.18 12.58
N ARG A 94 3.88 -6.78 12.15
CA ARG A 94 4.87 -6.12 11.28
C ARG A 94 4.27 -5.85 9.89
N HIS A 95 3.53 -6.81 9.35
CA HIS A 95 2.84 -6.68 8.07
C HIS A 95 1.67 -5.68 8.17
N ALA A 96 0.99 -5.66 9.31
CA ALA A 96 -0.09 -4.71 9.59
C ALA A 96 0.38 -3.25 9.47
N ARG A 97 1.59 -2.94 9.93
CA ARG A 97 2.16 -1.60 9.82
C ARG A 97 2.26 -1.12 8.38
N VAL A 98 2.62 -2.01 7.45
CA VAL A 98 2.68 -1.68 6.02
C VAL A 98 1.29 -1.30 5.51
N CYS A 99 0.25 -2.05 5.88
CA CYS A 99 -1.14 -1.74 5.49
C CYS A 99 -1.55 -0.34 5.92
N GLU A 100 -1.40 -0.01 7.18
CA GLU A 100 -1.91 1.26 7.72
C GLU A 100 -1.07 2.49 7.34
N ARG A 101 0.12 2.32 6.77
CA ARG A 101 1.08 3.38 6.48
C ARG A 101 1.33 3.62 5.00
N HIS A 102 0.56 2.96 4.11
CA HIS A 102 0.79 3.08 2.67
C HIS A 102 -0.12 4.07 1.94
N THR A 103 -1.14 4.63 2.59
CA THR A 103 -2.04 5.62 1.94
C THR A 103 -1.25 6.88 1.57
N GLY A 104 -1.36 7.31 0.31
CA GLY A 104 -0.52 8.38 -0.19
C GLY A 104 0.96 8.03 -0.03
N ALA A 105 1.76 8.96 0.46
CA ALA A 105 3.13 8.74 0.90
C ALA A 105 3.21 8.70 2.44
N GLY A 106 2.25 8.06 3.07
CA GLY A 106 1.96 8.16 4.49
C GLY A 106 1.12 9.41 4.78
N LEU A 107 0.47 9.42 5.94
CA LEU A 107 -0.34 10.55 6.39
C LEU A 107 0.11 10.97 7.79
N THR A 108 0.25 12.29 8.00
CA THR A 108 0.51 12.84 9.32
C THR A 108 -0.80 13.17 10.04
N GLN A 109 -0.76 13.27 11.36
CA GLN A 109 -1.88 13.76 12.15
C GLN A 109 -2.39 15.11 11.61
N LYS A 110 -1.48 16.02 11.28
CA LYS A 110 -1.80 17.33 10.72
C LYS A 110 -2.59 17.21 9.42
N GLU A 111 -2.13 16.39 8.48
CA GLU A 111 -2.82 16.15 7.19
C GLU A 111 -4.22 15.58 7.40
N ILE A 112 -4.36 14.63 8.32
CA ILE A 112 -5.65 14.01 8.64
C ILE A 112 -6.64 15.04 9.18
N VAL A 113 -6.22 15.87 10.12
CA VAL A 113 -7.06 16.91 10.73
C VAL A 113 -7.41 18.00 9.73
N GLU A 114 -6.42 18.55 9.03
CA GLU A 114 -6.62 19.67 8.09
C GLU A 114 -7.46 19.28 6.89
N GLN A 115 -7.35 18.03 6.41
CA GLN A 115 -8.08 17.55 5.23
C GLN A 115 -9.39 16.84 5.59
N GLY A 116 -9.72 16.71 6.87
CA GLY A 116 -10.95 16.03 7.31
C GLY A 116 -10.98 14.55 6.92
N ILE A 117 -9.84 13.88 6.92
CA ILE A 117 -9.74 12.47 6.56
C ILE A 117 -10.34 11.62 7.68
N PRO A 118 -11.23 10.64 7.38
CA PRO A 118 -11.90 9.82 8.39
C PRO A 118 -10.99 8.73 8.98
N LEU A 119 -9.88 9.15 9.55
CA LEU A 119 -8.91 8.30 10.25
C LEU A 119 -8.63 8.88 11.64
N PRO A 120 -8.17 8.07 12.60
CA PRO A 120 -7.73 8.59 13.89
C PRO A 120 -6.66 9.67 13.71
N PRO A 121 -6.70 10.77 14.50
CA PRO A 121 -5.75 11.88 14.38
C PRO A 121 -4.38 11.51 14.95
N GLN A 122 -3.63 10.71 14.24
CA GLN A 122 -2.28 10.26 14.59
C GLN A 122 -1.44 10.10 13.31
N ASP A 123 -0.13 9.96 13.46
CA ASP A 123 0.75 9.74 12.32
C ASP A 123 0.67 8.30 11.81
N PHE A 124 0.52 8.16 10.48
CA PHE A 124 0.61 6.90 9.75
C PHE A 124 1.70 7.02 8.68
N LEU A 125 2.94 7.21 9.13
CA LEU A 125 4.09 7.36 8.25
C LEU A 125 4.88 6.03 8.17
N PRO A 126 5.33 5.64 6.97
CA PRO A 126 6.31 4.56 6.86
C PRO A 126 7.58 4.92 7.64
N GLU A 127 8.05 4.02 8.48
CA GLU A 127 9.23 4.25 9.32
C GLU A 127 10.41 3.37 8.93
N THR A 128 10.18 2.07 8.68
CA THR A 128 11.23 1.17 8.23
C THR A 128 11.51 1.35 6.74
N GLU A 129 12.70 0.96 6.30
CA GLU A 129 13.05 1.04 4.88
C GLU A 129 12.13 0.17 4.02
N GLU A 130 11.73 -1.01 4.52
CA GLU A 130 10.78 -1.88 3.84
C GLU A 130 9.41 -1.22 3.72
N GLU A 131 8.93 -0.56 4.77
CA GLU A 131 7.64 0.18 4.75
C GLU A 131 7.68 1.30 3.70
N LYS A 132 8.77 2.06 3.66
CA LYS A 132 8.96 3.13 2.68
C LYS A 132 9.02 2.59 1.25
N LEU A 133 9.75 1.50 1.05
CA LEU A 133 9.92 0.88 -0.27
C LEU A 133 8.59 0.37 -0.83
N ILE A 134 7.79 -0.31 -0.02
CA ILE A 134 6.49 -0.83 -0.46
C ILE A 134 5.52 0.33 -0.74
N CYS A 135 5.46 1.33 0.14
CA CYS A 135 4.65 2.51 -0.07
C CYS A 135 5.05 3.24 -1.36
N TYR A 136 6.35 3.36 -1.62
CA TYR A 136 6.89 3.93 -2.85
C TYR A 136 6.44 3.12 -4.09
N ALA A 137 6.68 1.81 -4.09
CA ALA A 137 6.34 0.94 -5.23
C ALA A 137 4.85 0.97 -5.54
N ASP A 138 3.99 1.01 -4.54
CA ASP A 138 2.54 1.04 -4.70
C ASP A 138 2.05 2.23 -5.54
N LYS A 139 2.71 3.37 -5.46
CA LYS A 139 2.27 4.59 -6.16
C LYS A 139 2.38 4.51 -7.68
N PHE A 140 3.10 3.53 -8.20
CA PHE A 140 3.28 3.34 -9.65
C PHE A 140 2.17 2.50 -10.30
N PHE A 141 1.25 1.94 -9.50
CA PHE A 141 0.22 1.03 -10.00
C PHE A 141 -1.18 1.45 -9.55
N SER A 142 -2.14 1.36 -10.49
CA SER A 142 -3.55 1.65 -10.25
C SER A 142 -4.38 0.38 -10.34
N LYS A 143 -5.42 0.27 -9.51
CA LYS A 143 -6.37 -0.84 -9.56
C LYS A 143 -7.37 -0.71 -10.71
N THR A 144 -7.44 0.45 -11.36
CA THR A 144 -8.31 0.69 -12.53
C THR A 144 -7.59 0.55 -13.86
N HIS A 145 -6.25 0.50 -13.87
CA HIS A 145 -5.40 0.32 -15.05
C HIS A 145 -4.28 -0.65 -14.71
N LEU A 146 -4.63 -1.92 -14.51
CA LEU A 146 -3.74 -2.94 -13.93
C LEU A 146 -2.46 -3.20 -14.76
N ASP A 147 -2.50 -3.01 -16.06
CA ASP A 147 -1.39 -3.32 -16.96
C ASP A 147 -0.43 -2.16 -17.18
N VAL A 148 -0.60 -1.06 -16.46
CA VAL A 148 0.16 0.18 -16.69
C VAL A 148 0.96 0.54 -15.45
N GLU A 149 2.29 0.62 -15.59
CA GLU A 149 3.16 1.25 -14.61
C GLU A 149 3.25 2.75 -14.90
N LYS A 150 2.93 3.57 -13.91
CA LYS A 150 3.04 5.03 -14.02
C LYS A 150 4.50 5.46 -14.10
N THR A 151 4.75 6.60 -14.77
CA THR A 151 6.01 7.30 -14.62
C THR A 151 6.10 7.94 -13.24
N PHE A 152 7.31 8.36 -12.86
CA PHE A 152 7.49 9.10 -11.59
C PHE A 152 6.61 10.35 -11.55
N GLU A 153 6.55 11.12 -12.63
CA GLU A 153 5.72 12.33 -12.72
C GLU A 153 4.24 12.03 -12.57
N GLN A 154 3.76 10.94 -13.15
CA GLN A 154 2.35 10.52 -12.99
C GLN A 154 2.05 10.10 -11.55
N ALA A 155 3.00 9.40 -10.91
CA ALA A 155 2.86 9.02 -9.50
C ALA A 155 2.83 10.26 -8.59
N VAL A 156 3.73 11.22 -8.80
CA VAL A 156 3.73 12.50 -8.08
C VAL A 156 2.38 13.20 -8.21
N LYS A 157 1.87 13.30 -9.44
CA LYS A 157 0.58 13.94 -9.69
C LYS A 157 -0.56 13.29 -8.90
N SER A 158 -0.56 11.97 -8.79
CA SER A 158 -1.58 11.25 -8.02
C SER A 158 -1.51 11.52 -6.51
N LEU A 159 -0.36 11.99 -6.00
CA LEU A 159 -0.17 12.30 -4.58
C LEU A 159 -0.53 13.73 -4.21
N GLU A 160 -0.64 14.63 -5.18
CA GLU A 160 -0.90 16.06 -4.93
C GLU A 160 -2.17 16.30 -4.13
N LYS A 161 -3.17 15.45 -4.26
CA LYS A 161 -4.44 15.54 -3.50
C LYS A 161 -4.24 15.42 -1.99
N PHE A 162 -3.14 14.82 -1.52
CA PHE A 162 -2.83 14.70 -0.10
C PHE A 162 -1.90 15.81 0.42
N GLY A 163 -1.51 16.75 -0.44
CA GLY A 163 -0.66 17.88 -0.06
C GLY A 163 0.80 17.73 -0.50
N SER A 164 1.57 18.81 -0.34
CA SER A 164 2.95 18.89 -0.80
C SER A 164 3.94 18.05 0.04
N ASP A 165 3.66 17.87 1.33
CA ASP A 165 4.56 17.11 2.22
C ASP A 165 4.68 15.65 1.78
N GLY A 166 3.59 15.04 1.32
CA GLY A 166 3.61 13.69 0.77
C GLY A 166 4.42 13.60 -0.51
N VAL A 167 4.30 14.59 -1.38
CA VAL A 167 5.11 14.68 -2.61
C VAL A 167 6.60 14.78 -2.28
N GLU A 168 6.97 15.58 -1.29
CA GLU A 168 8.35 15.71 -0.84
C GLU A 168 8.90 14.39 -0.30
N ARG A 169 8.14 13.68 0.53
CA ARG A 169 8.53 12.36 1.05
C ARG A 169 8.75 11.37 -0.09
N PHE A 170 7.79 11.30 -1.01
CA PHE A 170 7.87 10.39 -2.16
C PHE A 170 9.07 10.71 -3.05
N THR A 171 9.34 11.98 -3.30
CA THR A 171 10.49 12.42 -4.09
C THR A 171 11.81 12.04 -3.42
N ALA A 172 11.90 12.17 -2.09
CA ALA A 172 13.06 11.72 -1.35
C ALA A 172 13.28 10.20 -1.47
N TRP A 173 12.20 9.41 -1.41
CA TRP A 173 12.30 7.96 -1.62
C TRP A 173 12.74 7.62 -3.04
N HIS A 174 12.27 8.37 -4.03
CA HIS A 174 12.70 8.18 -5.42
C HIS A 174 14.22 8.34 -5.54
N HIS A 175 14.79 9.36 -4.92
CA HIS A 175 16.24 9.56 -4.91
C HIS A 175 16.98 8.44 -4.17
N CYS A 176 16.38 7.85 -3.14
CA CYS A 176 16.99 6.73 -2.43
C CYS A 176 16.94 5.42 -3.21
N PHE A 177 15.83 5.14 -3.91
CA PHE A 177 15.58 3.83 -4.51
C PHE A 177 15.84 3.76 -6.02
N GLU A 178 15.68 4.83 -6.76
CA GLU A 178 15.76 4.82 -8.25
C GLU A 178 16.65 5.89 -8.88
N SER A 179 17.35 6.69 -8.10
CA SER A 179 18.24 7.70 -8.68
C SER A 179 19.69 7.25 -8.75
#